data_cb29d9c031b338f77f71b59ffc4c15d7
#
_entry.id   cb29d9c031b338f77f71b59ffc4c15d7
#
_cell.length_a   1.000
_cell.length_b   1.000
_cell.length_c   1.000
_cell.angle_alpha   90.00
_cell.angle_beta   90.00
_cell.angle_gamma   90.00
#
_symmetry.space_group_name_H-M   'P 1'
#
loop_
_entity.id
_entity.type
_entity.pdbx_description
1 polymer ?
#
loop_
_entity_poly.entity_id
_entity_poly.type
_entity_poly.pdbx_seq_one_letter_code
_entity_poly.pdbx_strand_id
1 'polypeptide(L)'
;MLIRVEIPIDAPGIDALLRRSFDGEGEARLIHDLREDGMLTLGVVATDDEGQVIGYAAFSPVAIDGEDRQWVGMAPVAVAEDYRGQGIARQLVYEGLDSLNEFGYAAVVTLGEPELYGRLGFEKAANYGLHCRWPDTENAFLVH
;
A
#
# COMPACT_ATOMS: atom_id res chain seq x y z
N MET A 1 2.62 -17.82 -9.41
CA MET A 1 2.23 -16.50 -8.84
C MET A 1 2.86 -15.39 -9.67
N LEU A 2 2.10 -14.34 -9.91
CA LEU A 2 2.56 -13.19 -10.69
C LEU A 2 2.34 -11.91 -9.87
N ILE A 3 3.35 -11.05 -9.81
CA ILE A 3 3.28 -9.73 -9.18
C ILE A 3 3.37 -8.68 -10.29
N ARG A 4 2.38 -7.80 -10.36
CA ARG A 4 2.32 -6.78 -11.43
C ARG A 4 1.47 -5.57 -11.02
N VAL A 5 1.58 -4.51 -11.80
CA VAL A 5 0.69 -3.34 -11.67
C VAL A 5 -0.74 -3.76 -12.04
N GLU A 6 -1.72 -3.25 -11.29
CA GLU A 6 -3.13 -3.58 -11.55
C GLU A 6 -3.62 -3.04 -12.89
N ILE A 7 -4.58 -3.74 -13.47
CA ILE A 7 -5.33 -3.31 -14.65
C ILE A 7 -6.82 -3.30 -14.30
N PRO A 8 -7.68 -2.64 -15.10
CA PRO A 8 -9.10 -2.48 -14.71
C PRO A 8 -9.86 -3.77 -14.41
N ILE A 9 -9.51 -4.86 -15.07
CA ILE A 9 -10.16 -6.16 -14.83
C ILE A 9 -9.92 -6.71 -13.43
N ASP A 10 -8.89 -6.22 -12.74
CA ASP A 10 -8.54 -6.67 -11.38
C ASP A 10 -9.47 -6.09 -10.31
N ALA A 11 -10.21 -5.03 -10.60
CA ALA A 11 -10.99 -4.31 -9.59
C ALA A 11 -11.95 -5.19 -8.78
N PRO A 12 -12.75 -6.10 -9.39
CA PRO A 12 -13.62 -6.97 -8.59
C PRO A 12 -12.86 -7.91 -7.65
N GLY A 13 -11.74 -8.47 -8.11
CA GLY A 13 -10.91 -9.35 -7.29
C GLY A 13 -10.23 -8.62 -6.14
N ILE A 14 -9.78 -7.40 -6.37
CA ILE A 14 -9.21 -6.53 -5.33
C ILE A 14 -10.26 -6.22 -4.27
N ASP A 15 -11.46 -5.82 -4.69
CA ASP A 15 -12.56 -5.52 -3.78
C ASP A 15 -12.89 -6.73 -2.90
N ALA A 16 -13.00 -7.92 -3.48
CA ALA A 16 -13.28 -9.15 -2.74
C ALA A 16 -12.17 -9.48 -1.75
N LEU A 17 -10.90 -9.32 -2.14
CA LEU A 17 -9.77 -9.55 -1.25
C LEU A 17 -9.80 -8.61 -0.04
N LEU A 18 -10.03 -7.32 -0.27
CA LEU A 18 -10.05 -6.33 0.81
C LEU A 18 -11.20 -6.58 1.79
N ARG A 19 -12.38 -6.94 1.30
CA ARG A 19 -13.53 -7.23 2.15
C ARG A 19 -13.31 -8.44 3.06
N ARG A 20 -12.61 -9.46 2.60
CA ARG A 20 -12.34 -10.64 3.42
C ARG A 20 -11.07 -10.51 4.28
N SER A 21 -10.19 -9.57 3.98
CA SER A 21 -8.94 -9.37 4.71
C SER A 21 -9.08 -8.43 5.90
N PHE A 22 -10.05 -7.53 5.87
CA PHE A 22 -10.28 -6.52 6.90
C PHE A 22 -11.70 -6.61 7.42
N ASP A 23 -11.89 -6.18 8.67
CA ASP A 23 -13.22 -6.12 9.27
C ASP A 23 -13.99 -4.96 8.65
N GLY A 24 -15.12 -5.26 8.00
CA GLY A 24 -15.98 -4.28 7.39
C GLY A 24 -15.56 -3.92 5.96
N GLU A 25 -16.08 -2.81 5.47
CA GLU A 25 -15.96 -2.39 4.08
C GLU A 25 -15.04 -1.19 3.86
N GLY A 26 -14.40 -0.70 4.93
CA GLY A 26 -13.65 0.57 4.90
C GLY A 26 -12.55 0.59 3.86
N GLU A 27 -11.72 -0.46 3.82
CA GLU A 27 -10.58 -0.54 2.91
C GLU A 27 -11.03 -0.72 1.46
N ALA A 28 -12.03 -1.57 1.22
CA ALA A 28 -12.58 -1.77 -0.13
C ALA A 28 -13.22 -0.48 -0.65
N ARG A 29 -13.97 0.24 0.22
CA ARG A 29 -14.58 1.51 -0.15
C ARG A 29 -13.53 2.58 -0.41
N LEU A 30 -12.47 2.64 0.41
CA LEU A 30 -11.38 3.57 0.21
C LEU A 30 -10.76 3.43 -1.19
N ILE A 31 -10.46 2.22 -1.61
CA ILE A 31 -9.87 1.96 -2.92
C ILE A 31 -10.85 2.29 -4.04
N HIS A 32 -12.12 1.95 -3.88
CA HIS A 32 -13.14 2.33 -4.85
C HIS A 32 -13.21 3.85 -5.03
N ASP A 33 -13.27 4.59 -3.92
CA ASP A 33 -13.36 6.05 -3.94
C ASP A 33 -12.11 6.70 -4.53
N LEU A 34 -10.92 6.20 -4.18
CA LEU A 34 -9.66 6.70 -4.75
C LEU A 34 -9.61 6.48 -6.26
N ARG A 35 -10.11 5.35 -6.72
CA ARG A 35 -10.14 5.02 -8.15
C ARG A 35 -11.13 5.92 -8.89
N GLU A 36 -12.32 6.14 -8.33
CA GLU A 36 -13.34 7.02 -8.90
C GLU A 36 -12.86 8.48 -8.99
N ASP A 37 -12.12 8.93 -7.98
CA ASP A 37 -11.61 10.30 -7.90
C ASP A 37 -10.29 10.50 -8.67
N GLY A 38 -9.74 9.44 -9.26
CA GLY A 38 -8.46 9.53 -9.96
C GLY A 38 -7.26 9.73 -9.05
N MET A 39 -7.38 9.38 -7.77
CA MET A 39 -6.36 9.60 -6.76
C MET A 39 -5.56 8.34 -6.40
N LEU A 40 -5.79 7.23 -7.08
CA LEU A 40 -4.99 6.02 -6.91
C LEU A 40 -3.74 6.12 -7.79
N THR A 41 -2.60 6.40 -7.19
CA THR A 41 -1.35 6.57 -7.92
C THR A 41 -0.85 5.27 -8.53
N LEU A 42 -0.90 4.19 -7.75
CA LEU A 42 -0.42 2.88 -8.17
C LEU A 42 -1.11 1.81 -7.35
N GLY A 43 -1.54 0.74 -8.01
CA GLY A 43 -1.95 -0.50 -7.35
C GLY A 43 -1.10 -1.63 -7.87
N VAL A 44 -0.65 -2.51 -6.97
CA VAL A 44 0.14 -3.70 -7.30
C VAL A 44 -0.63 -4.92 -6.83
N VAL A 45 -0.81 -5.89 -7.72
CA VAL A 45 -1.53 -7.14 -7.42
C VAL A 45 -0.59 -8.33 -7.45
N ALA A 46 -0.91 -9.32 -6.62
CA ALA A 46 -0.37 -10.68 -6.73
C ALA A 46 -1.51 -11.57 -7.15
N THR A 47 -1.29 -12.38 -8.18
CA THR A 47 -2.29 -13.35 -8.66
C THR A 47 -1.75 -14.77 -8.55
N ASP A 48 -2.65 -15.71 -8.31
CA ASP A 48 -2.29 -17.14 -8.31
C ASP A 48 -2.25 -17.69 -9.74
N ASP A 49 -2.04 -19.02 -9.87
CA ASP A 49 -1.94 -19.65 -11.18
C ASP A 49 -3.25 -19.63 -11.97
N GLU A 50 -4.37 -19.36 -11.29
CA GLU A 50 -5.70 -19.26 -11.90
C GLU A 50 -6.09 -17.79 -12.19
N GLY A 51 -5.20 -16.84 -11.92
CA GLY A 51 -5.44 -15.42 -12.14
C GLY A 51 -6.26 -14.74 -11.04
N GLN A 52 -6.49 -15.41 -9.91
CA GLN A 52 -7.21 -14.80 -8.78
C GLN A 52 -6.32 -13.85 -8.00
N VAL A 53 -6.86 -12.72 -7.57
CA VAL A 53 -6.11 -11.74 -6.76
C VAL A 53 -5.95 -12.30 -5.35
N ILE A 54 -4.70 -12.53 -4.94
CA ILE A 54 -4.34 -13.06 -3.63
C ILE A 54 -3.55 -12.07 -2.79
N GLY A 55 -3.13 -10.96 -3.35
CA GLY A 55 -2.45 -9.89 -2.64
C GLY A 55 -2.62 -8.56 -3.33
N TYR A 56 -2.53 -7.48 -2.56
CA TYR A 56 -2.70 -6.12 -3.07
C TYR A 56 -1.97 -5.11 -2.21
N ALA A 57 -1.37 -4.12 -2.85
CA ALA A 57 -0.82 -2.94 -2.20
C ALA A 57 -1.22 -1.70 -3.00
N ALA A 58 -1.72 -0.67 -2.32
CA ALA A 58 -2.15 0.57 -2.95
C ALA A 58 -1.32 1.76 -2.49
N PHE A 59 -1.11 2.69 -3.41
CA PHE A 59 -0.34 3.92 -3.17
C PHE A 59 -1.17 5.10 -3.66
N SER A 60 -1.31 6.12 -2.83
CA SER A 60 -2.07 7.32 -3.16
C SER A 60 -1.35 8.58 -2.70
N PRO A 61 -1.61 9.75 -3.31
CA PRO A 61 -0.90 10.97 -2.95
C PRO A 61 -1.13 11.39 -1.51
N VAL A 62 -0.09 11.91 -0.87
CA VAL A 62 -0.20 12.54 0.45
C VAL A 62 0.41 13.94 0.39
N ALA A 63 -0.14 14.86 1.18
CA ALA A 63 0.41 16.19 1.32
C ALA A 63 1.35 16.24 2.52
N ILE A 64 2.48 16.92 2.38
CA ILE A 64 3.42 17.20 3.45
C ILE A 64 3.36 18.69 3.74
N ASP A 65 2.99 19.05 4.96
CA ASP A 65 2.75 20.44 5.37
C ASP A 65 1.79 21.18 4.43
N GLY A 66 0.77 20.45 3.93
CA GLY A 66 -0.21 21.00 3.00
C GLY A 66 0.25 21.13 1.55
N GLU A 67 1.45 20.64 1.23
CA GLU A 67 2.03 20.72 -0.11
C GLU A 67 2.22 19.34 -0.73
N ASP A 68 2.00 19.25 -2.04
CA ASP A 68 2.33 18.05 -2.82
C ASP A 68 3.82 18.05 -3.12
N ARG A 69 4.55 17.10 -2.52
CA ARG A 69 5.99 16.94 -2.73
C ARG A 69 6.33 15.65 -3.47
N GLN A 70 5.34 15.09 -4.17
CA GLN A 70 5.47 13.80 -4.86
C GLN A 70 5.75 12.66 -3.87
N TRP A 71 5.09 12.71 -2.73
CA TRP A 71 5.08 11.63 -1.75
C TRP A 71 3.77 10.86 -1.87
N VAL A 72 3.83 9.56 -1.61
CA VAL A 72 2.64 8.71 -1.61
C VAL A 72 2.48 7.99 -0.28
N GLY A 73 1.24 7.74 0.09
CA GLY A 73 0.91 6.87 1.21
C GLY A 73 0.65 5.46 0.71
N MET A 74 1.13 4.47 1.47
CA MET A 74 0.92 3.06 1.16
C MET A 74 -0.13 2.48 2.12
N ALA A 75 -1.32 2.21 1.63
CA ALA A 75 -2.41 1.53 2.34
C ALA A 75 -3.58 1.34 1.38
N PRO A 76 -4.33 0.26 1.48
CA PRO A 76 -4.04 -0.92 2.29
C PRO A 76 -3.00 -1.84 1.65
N VAL A 77 -2.42 -2.74 2.46
CA VAL A 77 -1.63 -3.88 2.00
C VAL A 77 -2.32 -5.13 2.53
N ALA A 78 -2.68 -6.04 1.66
CA ALA A 78 -3.41 -7.25 2.03
C ALA A 78 -2.88 -8.48 1.31
N VAL A 79 -2.84 -9.61 2.01
CA VAL A 79 -2.53 -10.92 1.44
C VAL A 79 -3.60 -11.89 1.92
N ALA A 80 -4.14 -12.69 1.00
CA ALA A 80 -5.12 -13.71 1.32
C ALA A 80 -4.58 -14.66 2.40
N GLU A 81 -5.44 -15.05 3.33
CA GLU A 81 -5.05 -15.84 4.51
C GLU A 81 -4.24 -17.08 4.16
N ASP A 82 -4.66 -17.82 3.13
CA ASP A 82 -4.00 -19.05 2.70
C ASP A 82 -2.59 -18.84 2.14
N TYR A 83 -2.24 -17.61 1.82
CA TYR A 83 -0.97 -17.26 1.19
C TYR A 83 -0.04 -16.45 2.10
N ARG A 84 -0.45 -16.23 3.35
CA ARG A 84 0.36 -15.49 4.33
C ARG A 84 1.59 -16.28 4.74
N GLY A 85 2.65 -15.58 5.12
CA GLY A 85 3.90 -16.20 5.53
C GLY A 85 4.79 -16.68 4.39
N GLN A 86 4.48 -16.29 3.15
CA GLN A 86 5.24 -16.69 1.96
C GLN A 86 6.03 -15.55 1.32
N GLY A 87 6.09 -14.38 1.98
CA GLY A 87 6.82 -13.24 1.47
C GLY A 87 6.10 -12.44 0.39
N ILE A 88 4.81 -12.65 0.19
CA ILE A 88 4.04 -11.95 -0.86
C ILE A 88 3.91 -10.47 -0.56
N ALA A 89 3.62 -10.09 0.70
CA ALA A 89 3.54 -8.68 1.07
C ALA A 89 4.85 -7.95 0.76
N ARG A 90 5.97 -8.58 1.06
CA ARG A 90 7.30 -8.04 0.76
C ARG A 90 7.48 -7.81 -0.73
N GLN A 91 7.10 -8.77 -1.57
CA GLN A 91 7.22 -8.65 -3.01
C GLN A 91 6.32 -7.54 -3.56
N LEU A 92 5.10 -7.40 -3.03
CA LEU A 92 4.17 -6.32 -3.41
C LEU A 92 4.77 -4.95 -3.10
N VAL A 93 5.33 -4.79 -1.91
CA VAL A 93 5.93 -3.52 -1.48
C VAL A 93 7.14 -3.18 -2.34
N TYR A 94 8.04 -4.13 -2.58
CA TYR A 94 9.22 -3.88 -3.41
C TYR A 94 8.85 -3.53 -4.85
N GLU A 95 7.87 -4.22 -5.44
CA GLU A 95 7.41 -3.88 -6.78
C GLU A 95 6.84 -2.47 -6.83
N GLY A 96 6.06 -2.09 -5.83
CA GLY A 96 5.53 -0.74 -5.72
C GLY A 96 6.62 0.32 -5.57
N LEU A 97 7.59 0.08 -4.70
CA LEU A 97 8.71 1.00 -4.48
C LEU A 97 9.54 1.18 -5.74
N ASP A 98 9.83 0.09 -6.45
CA ASP A 98 10.59 0.15 -7.72
C ASP A 98 9.83 0.96 -8.78
N SER A 99 8.54 0.72 -8.93
CA SER A 99 7.71 1.46 -9.90
C SER A 99 7.64 2.94 -9.57
N LEU A 100 7.44 3.28 -8.30
CA LEU A 100 7.37 4.68 -7.86
C LEU A 100 8.71 5.40 -8.04
N ASN A 101 9.81 4.71 -7.78
CA ASN A 101 11.14 5.27 -8.00
C ASN A 101 11.37 5.60 -9.48
N GLU A 102 10.93 4.74 -10.38
CA GLU A 102 11.02 4.99 -11.82
C GLU A 102 10.18 6.19 -12.25
N PHE A 103 9.03 6.43 -11.60
CA PHE A 103 8.17 7.58 -11.88
C PHE A 103 8.62 8.87 -11.18
N GLY A 104 9.69 8.83 -10.39
CA GLY A 104 10.25 10.02 -9.76
C GLY A 104 9.61 10.44 -8.45
N TYR A 105 8.87 9.56 -7.78
CA TYR A 105 8.33 9.87 -6.45
C TYR A 105 9.43 9.93 -5.41
N ALA A 106 9.34 10.90 -4.49
CA ALA A 106 10.40 11.20 -3.53
C ALA A 106 10.39 10.26 -2.32
N ALA A 107 9.21 9.88 -1.83
CA ALA A 107 9.09 9.07 -0.64
C ALA A 107 7.75 8.35 -0.55
N VAL A 108 7.74 7.28 0.23
CA VAL A 108 6.53 6.51 0.57
C VAL A 108 6.38 6.51 2.07
N VAL A 109 5.19 6.85 2.56
CA VAL A 109 4.86 6.80 3.99
C VAL A 109 3.79 5.74 4.24
N THR A 110 3.82 5.14 5.42
CA THR A 110 2.82 4.15 5.81
C THR A 110 2.61 4.15 7.31
N LEU A 111 1.49 3.59 7.74
CA LEU A 111 1.23 3.24 9.14
C LEU A 111 1.27 1.72 9.25
N GLY A 112 2.07 1.18 10.16
CA GLY A 112 2.17 -0.27 10.32
C GLY A 112 3.19 -0.69 11.37
N GLU A 113 3.48 -1.99 11.39
CA GLU A 113 4.43 -2.59 12.31
C GLU A 113 5.86 -2.19 11.97
N PRO A 114 6.57 -1.47 12.87
CA PRO A 114 7.95 -1.04 12.58
C PRO A 114 8.90 -2.20 12.28
N GLU A 115 8.74 -3.34 12.96
CA GLU A 115 9.60 -4.50 12.70
C GLU A 115 9.41 -5.06 11.31
N LEU A 116 8.17 -5.18 10.85
CA LEU A 116 7.87 -5.69 9.52
C LEU A 116 8.38 -4.75 8.44
N TYR A 117 8.00 -3.49 8.50
CA TYR A 117 8.38 -2.52 7.46
C TYR A 117 9.84 -2.08 7.58
N GLY A 118 10.42 -2.13 8.78
CA GLY A 118 11.85 -1.87 8.96
C GLY A 118 12.72 -2.83 8.16
N ARG A 119 12.31 -4.09 8.04
CA ARG A 119 13.00 -5.09 7.22
C ARG A 119 12.89 -4.78 5.71
N LEU A 120 11.94 -3.95 5.33
CA LEU A 120 11.72 -3.50 3.96
C LEU A 120 12.36 -2.13 3.69
N GLY A 121 13.13 -1.60 4.63
CA GLY A 121 13.83 -0.34 4.48
C GLY A 121 13.06 0.90 4.97
N PHE A 122 11.90 0.72 5.60
CA PHE A 122 11.17 1.83 6.20
C PHE A 122 11.79 2.24 7.53
N GLU A 123 11.80 3.53 7.80
CA GLU A 123 12.28 4.10 9.06
C GLU A 123 11.18 4.91 9.73
N LYS A 124 11.29 5.15 11.03
CA LYS A 124 10.31 5.99 11.73
C LYS A 124 10.34 7.40 11.15
N ALA A 125 9.18 7.88 10.72
CA ALA A 125 9.06 9.21 10.14
C ALA A 125 9.41 10.31 11.13
N ALA A 126 9.19 10.08 12.43
CA ALA A 126 9.56 11.03 13.48
C ALA A 126 11.07 11.34 13.50
N ASN A 127 11.92 10.41 13.03
CA ASN A 127 13.37 10.63 12.93
C ASN A 127 13.71 11.75 11.94
N TYR A 128 12.77 12.10 11.05
CA TYR A 128 12.91 13.14 10.04
C TYR A 128 12.01 14.35 10.31
N GLY A 129 11.47 14.45 11.52
CA GLY A 129 10.58 15.55 11.89
C GLY A 129 9.18 15.46 11.31
N LEU A 130 8.78 14.29 10.84
CA LEU A 130 7.46 14.06 10.23
C LEU A 130 6.49 13.49 11.27
N HIS A 131 5.28 14.02 11.28
CA HIS A 131 4.24 13.60 12.21
C HIS A 131 2.94 13.32 11.49
N CYS A 132 2.26 12.25 11.91
CA CYS A 132 0.94 11.94 11.44
C CYS A 132 -0.08 12.79 12.23
N ARG A 133 -1.17 13.22 11.56
CA ARG A 133 -2.22 14.00 12.20
C ARG A 133 -3.01 13.25 13.27
N TRP A 134 -2.95 11.91 13.27
CA TRP A 134 -3.61 11.09 14.28
C TRP A 134 -2.68 10.90 15.48
N PRO A 135 -3.19 11.08 16.73
CA PRO A 135 -2.36 10.90 17.93
C PRO A 135 -1.92 9.45 18.10
N ASP A 136 -0.84 9.26 18.85
CA ASP A 136 -0.30 7.94 19.24
C ASP A 136 0.15 7.06 18.07
N THR A 137 0.51 7.67 16.93
CA THR A 137 0.98 6.93 15.75
C THR A 137 2.48 7.04 15.51
N GLU A 138 3.24 7.68 16.39
CA GLU A 138 4.67 7.96 16.17
C GLU A 138 5.51 6.72 15.86
N ASN A 139 5.23 5.60 16.56
CA ASN A 139 5.96 4.36 16.34
C ASN A 139 5.48 3.59 15.10
N ALA A 140 4.29 3.86 14.61
CA ALA A 140 3.69 3.19 13.45
C ALA A 140 3.77 4.01 12.17
N PHE A 141 4.08 5.31 12.26
CA PHE A 141 4.21 6.19 11.09
C PHE A 141 5.62 6.08 10.53
N LEU A 142 5.75 5.49 9.35
CA LEU A 142 7.01 5.07 8.74
C LEU A 142 7.20 5.71 7.37
N VAL A 143 8.47 5.89 6.98
CA VAL A 143 8.85 6.47 5.68
C VAL A 143 9.95 5.65 5.02
N HIS A 144 9.86 5.55 3.71
CA HIS A 144 10.90 4.90 2.89
C HIS A 144 11.45 5.88 1.85
#